data_4b0e27b01e346aa1dca9b82dabcb8bba
#
_entry.id   4b0e27b01e346aa1dca9b82dabcb8bba
#
_cell.length_a   1.000
_cell.length_b   1.000
_cell.length_c   1.000
_cell.angle_alpha   90.00
_cell.angle_beta   90.00
_cell.angle_gamma   90.00
#
_symmetry.space_group_name_H-M   'P 1'
#
loop_
_entity.id
_entity.type
_entity.pdbx_description
1 polymer ?
#
loop_
_entity_poly.entity_id
_entity_poly.type
_entity_poly.pdbx_seq_one_letter_code
_entity_poly.pdbx_strand_id
1 'polypeptide(L)'
;PKVPLTPTQENELLDFMQNDPVYAKYYDEVVILLETGLRISELCGLTPADLNFEKRFVNVDHQLLRSTEDGYYIEAPKTESGFRQVPMSAAAYEAFERVLKKRRDGRCIEVDGYKDFLFLNRDGLPKTAVNYDAMFKCLAKKYNKCHKEPLPDVMTPHTMRHTFCTRMANAGMNPKALQYLSLIHISEP
;
A
#
# COMPACT_ATOMS: atom_id res chain seq x y z
N PRO A 1 -10.92 -2.08 17.84
CA PRO A 1 -11.16 -2.79 16.59
C PRO A 1 -10.73 -1.89 15.43
N LYS A 2 -9.97 -2.44 14.48
CA LYS A 2 -9.59 -1.71 13.28
C LYS A 2 -10.83 -1.64 12.39
N VAL A 3 -11.32 -0.43 12.13
CA VAL A 3 -12.54 -0.21 11.35
C VAL A 3 -12.14 0.08 9.89
N PRO A 4 -12.69 -0.64 8.89
CA PRO A 4 -12.47 -0.32 7.48
C PRO A 4 -13.16 1.02 7.14
N LEU A 5 -12.69 1.67 6.09
CA LEU A 5 -13.37 2.85 5.55
C LEU A 5 -14.70 2.44 4.89
N THR A 6 -15.71 3.28 5.06
CA THR A 6 -16.93 3.17 4.25
C THR A 6 -16.63 3.60 2.81
N PRO A 7 -17.46 3.19 1.81
CA PRO A 7 -17.30 3.67 0.44
C PRO A 7 -17.30 5.19 0.30
N THR A 8 -18.11 5.88 1.10
CA THR A 8 -18.15 7.35 1.15
C THR A 8 -16.86 7.92 1.68
N GLN A 9 -16.35 7.42 2.81
CA GLN A 9 -15.07 7.85 3.37
C GLN A 9 -13.90 7.60 2.41
N GLU A 10 -13.90 6.47 1.71
CA GLU A 10 -12.88 6.14 0.72
C GLU A 10 -12.84 7.17 -0.42
N ASN A 11 -14.02 7.48 -1.01
CA ASN A 11 -14.13 8.45 -2.09
C ASN A 11 -13.75 9.86 -1.64
N GLU A 12 -14.24 10.30 -0.50
CA GLU A 12 -13.93 11.63 0.05
C GLU A 12 -12.46 11.77 0.44
N LEU A 13 -11.84 10.70 0.97
CA LEU A 13 -10.42 10.69 1.27
C LEU A 13 -9.58 10.87 0.01
N LEU A 14 -9.89 10.12 -1.05
CA LEU A 14 -9.16 10.21 -2.31
C LEU A 14 -9.34 11.57 -2.98
N ASP A 15 -10.55 12.12 -2.95
CA ASP A 15 -10.81 13.48 -3.45
C ASP A 15 -10.05 14.54 -2.66
N PHE A 16 -10.07 14.45 -1.34
CA PHE A 16 -9.30 15.33 -0.47
C PHE A 16 -7.80 15.26 -0.77
N MET A 17 -7.23 14.06 -0.88
CA MET A 17 -5.80 13.90 -1.15
C MET A 17 -5.40 14.48 -2.49
N GLN A 18 -6.22 14.27 -3.52
CA GLN A 18 -5.95 14.73 -4.87
C GLN A 18 -5.89 16.26 -4.95
N ASN A 19 -6.70 16.94 -4.16
CA ASN A 19 -6.80 18.40 -4.12
C ASN A 19 -5.90 19.06 -3.04
N ASP A 20 -5.25 18.29 -2.20
CA ASP A 20 -4.39 18.82 -1.15
C ASP A 20 -2.91 18.90 -1.59
N PRO A 21 -2.26 20.07 -1.50
CA PRO A 21 -0.89 20.25 -1.98
C PRO A 21 0.16 19.40 -1.25
N VAL A 22 -0.15 18.96 -0.02
CA VAL A 22 0.76 18.11 0.78
C VAL A 22 0.55 16.65 0.46
N TYR A 23 -0.72 16.21 0.30
CA TYR A 23 -1.06 14.80 0.19
C TYR A 23 -1.25 14.29 -1.24
N ALA A 24 -1.35 15.17 -2.23
CA ALA A 24 -1.48 14.77 -3.65
C ALA A 24 -0.34 13.86 -4.12
N LYS A 25 0.86 14.04 -3.59
CA LYS A 25 2.02 13.20 -3.92
C LYS A 25 1.91 11.75 -3.41
N TYR A 26 1.04 11.49 -2.43
CA TYR A 26 0.80 10.15 -1.88
C TYR A 26 -0.46 9.49 -2.47
N TYR A 27 -1.19 10.19 -3.32
CA TYR A 27 -2.45 9.72 -3.87
C TYR A 27 -2.34 8.35 -4.54
N ASP A 28 -1.37 8.19 -5.45
CA ASP A 28 -1.17 6.93 -6.18
C ASP A 28 -0.81 5.77 -5.25
N GLU A 29 -0.03 6.03 -4.22
CA GLU A 29 0.36 5.03 -3.21
C GLU A 29 -0.85 4.55 -2.40
N VAL A 30 -1.73 5.46 -2.01
CA VAL A 30 -2.95 5.13 -1.28
C VAL A 30 -3.94 4.38 -2.18
N VAL A 31 -4.09 4.79 -3.45
CA VAL A 31 -4.91 4.05 -4.44
C VAL A 31 -4.38 2.61 -4.58
N ILE A 32 -3.08 2.43 -4.73
CA ILE A 32 -2.47 1.10 -4.85
C ILE A 32 -2.79 0.24 -3.62
N LEU A 33 -2.64 0.78 -2.42
CA LEU A 33 -2.96 0.06 -1.18
C LEU A 33 -4.43 -0.34 -1.10
N LEU A 34 -5.35 0.56 -1.47
CA LEU A 34 -6.80 0.32 -1.47
C LEU A 34 -7.22 -0.70 -2.55
N GLU A 35 -6.52 -0.75 -3.68
CA GLU A 35 -6.88 -1.59 -4.82
C GLU A 35 -6.19 -2.96 -4.83
N THR A 36 -5.11 -3.13 -4.07
CA THR A 36 -4.33 -4.37 -4.06
C THR A 36 -4.32 -5.09 -2.72
N GLY A 37 -4.61 -4.38 -1.64
CA GLY A 37 -4.52 -4.91 -0.29
C GLY A 37 -3.10 -5.33 0.12
N LEU A 38 -2.06 -4.82 -0.51
CA LEU A 38 -0.67 -5.09 -0.14
C LEU A 38 -0.39 -4.70 1.31
N ARG A 39 0.51 -5.45 1.96
CA ARG A 39 1.12 -4.97 3.21
C ARG A 39 2.04 -3.81 2.90
N ILE A 40 2.19 -2.90 3.84
CA ILE A 40 3.02 -1.72 3.61
C ILE A 40 4.49 -2.07 3.33
N SER A 41 5.03 -3.07 3.98
CA SER A 41 6.39 -3.55 3.74
C SER A 41 6.56 -4.21 2.36
N GLU A 42 5.52 -4.86 1.85
CA GLU A 42 5.46 -5.38 0.49
C GLU A 42 5.45 -4.23 -0.53
N LEU A 43 4.60 -3.21 -0.31
CA LEU A 43 4.59 -2.00 -1.14
C LEU A 43 5.96 -1.33 -1.19
N CYS A 44 6.59 -1.14 -0.03
CA CYS A 44 7.91 -0.52 0.06
C CYS A 44 9.00 -1.29 -0.69
N GLY A 45 8.85 -2.61 -0.79
CA GLY A 45 9.79 -3.49 -1.49
C GLY A 45 9.61 -3.54 -2.99
N LEU A 46 8.52 -3.01 -3.54
CA LEU A 46 8.23 -3.12 -4.97
C LEU A 46 9.28 -2.42 -5.84
N THR A 47 9.63 -3.09 -6.90
CA THR A 47 10.48 -2.60 -7.99
C THR A 47 9.73 -2.68 -9.32
N PRO A 48 10.19 -2.04 -10.41
CA PRO A 48 9.55 -2.17 -11.72
C PRO A 48 9.46 -3.63 -12.21
N ALA A 49 10.38 -4.49 -11.82
CA ALA A 49 10.40 -5.90 -12.20
C ALA A 49 9.22 -6.70 -11.62
N ASP A 50 8.60 -6.22 -10.54
CA ASP A 50 7.45 -6.86 -9.89
C ASP A 50 6.13 -6.54 -10.59
N LEU A 51 6.11 -5.61 -11.53
CA LEU A 51 4.92 -5.14 -12.22
C LEU A 51 4.79 -5.79 -13.61
N ASN A 52 3.75 -6.57 -13.80
CA ASN A 52 3.42 -7.13 -15.10
C ASN A 52 2.17 -6.43 -15.66
N PHE A 53 2.39 -5.42 -16.52
CA PHE A 53 1.31 -4.64 -17.13
C PHE A 53 0.56 -5.42 -18.24
N GLU A 54 1.23 -6.33 -18.92
CA GLU A 54 0.61 -7.16 -19.96
C GLU A 54 -0.43 -8.09 -19.35
N LYS A 55 -0.06 -8.81 -18.29
CA LYS A 55 -0.93 -9.75 -17.58
C LYS A 55 -1.69 -9.12 -16.41
N ARG A 56 -1.44 -7.83 -16.12
CA ARG A 56 -2.11 -7.05 -15.09
C ARG A 56 -2.03 -7.65 -13.68
N PHE A 57 -0.83 -7.94 -13.22
CA PHE A 57 -0.60 -8.35 -11.83
C PHE A 57 0.68 -7.75 -11.24
N VAL A 58 0.70 -7.71 -9.92
CA VAL A 58 1.88 -7.39 -9.10
C VAL A 58 2.40 -8.68 -8.51
N ASN A 59 3.68 -8.97 -8.71
CA ASN A 59 4.34 -10.10 -8.07
C ASN A 59 4.77 -9.72 -6.65
N VAL A 60 4.35 -10.52 -5.67
CA VAL A 60 4.67 -10.31 -4.26
C VAL A 60 5.48 -11.51 -3.77
N ASP A 61 6.78 -11.35 -3.68
CA ASP A 61 7.72 -12.39 -3.28
C ASP A 61 8.75 -11.92 -2.23
N HIS A 62 8.69 -10.64 -1.86
CA HIS A 62 9.56 -10.04 -0.86
C HIS A 62 8.92 -8.81 -0.21
N GLN A 63 9.53 -8.36 0.86
CA GLN A 63 9.18 -7.12 1.54
C GLN A 63 10.44 -6.38 1.97
N LEU A 64 10.37 -5.05 2.00
CA LEU A 64 11.44 -4.18 2.48
C LEU A 64 11.17 -3.77 3.93
N LEU A 65 12.15 -4.01 4.76
CA LEU A 65 12.12 -3.65 6.17
C LEU A 65 13.33 -2.77 6.51
N ARG A 66 13.26 -2.13 7.66
CA ARG A 66 14.38 -1.36 8.22
C ARG A 66 14.39 -1.52 9.73
N SER A 67 15.55 -1.91 10.26
CA SER A 67 15.84 -1.89 11.69
C SER A 67 16.84 -0.77 12.03
N THR A 68 17.00 -0.49 13.31
CA THR A 68 18.03 0.43 13.81
C THR A 68 19.42 -0.19 13.77
N GLU A 69 19.51 -1.51 13.84
CA GLU A 69 20.77 -2.25 13.91
C GLU A 69 21.30 -2.57 12.51
N ASP A 70 20.43 -3.14 11.64
CA ASP A 70 20.85 -3.66 10.34
C ASP A 70 20.60 -2.68 9.18
N GLY A 71 19.90 -1.57 9.43
CA GLY A 71 19.46 -0.68 8.35
C GLY A 71 18.34 -1.28 7.49
N TYR A 72 18.42 -1.12 6.17
CA TYR A 72 17.50 -1.74 5.23
C TYR A 72 17.83 -3.21 5.01
N TYR A 73 16.80 -4.05 4.94
CA TYR A 73 16.95 -5.46 4.57
C TYR A 73 15.70 -5.97 3.87
N ILE A 74 15.86 -7.03 3.06
CA ILE A 74 14.77 -7.74 2.39
C ILE A 74 14.43 -9.01 3.17
N GLU A 75 13.16 -9.27 3.34
CA GLU A 75 12.66 -10.51 3.91
C GLU A 75 11.69 -11.18 2.92
N ALA A 76 11.91 -12.46 2.67
CA ALA A 76 10.98 -13.26 1.89
C ALA A 76 9.74 -13.61 2.76
N PRO A 77 8.58 -13.89 2.13
CA PRO A 77 7.42 -14.38 2.87
C PRO A 77 7.74 -15.66 3.65
N LYS A 78 7.26 -15.72 4.90
CA LYS A 78 7.51 -16.88 5.80
C LYS A 78 6.76 -18.15 5.39
N THR A 79 5.78 -18.03 4.52
CA THR A 79 4.92 -19.13 4.07
C THR A 79 4.79 -19.11 2.56
N GLU A 80 4.55 -20.28 1.93
CA GLU A 80 4.30 -20.38 0.50
C GLU A 80 3.15 -19.48 0.03
N SER A 81 2.10 -19.34 0.84
CA SER A 81 0.98 -18.44 0.56
C SER A 81 1.35 -16.94 0.58
N GLY A 82 2.53 -16.61 1.07
CA GLY A 82 3.07 -15.26 1.01
C GLY A 82 3.54 -14.87 -0.39
N PHE A 83 3.97 -15.85 -1.18
CA PHE A 83 4.32 -15.68 -2.58
C PHE A 83 3.05 -15.68 -3.41
N ARG A 84 2.71 -14.56 -4.00
CA ARG A 84 1.45 -14.41 -4.73
C ARG A 84 1.51 -13.37 -5.82
N GLN A 85 0.61 -13.51 -6.78
CA GLN A 85 0.33 -12.51 -7.79
C GLN A 85 -0.97 -11.80 -7.43
N VAL A 86 -0.92 -10.50 -7.28
CA VAL A 86 -2.09 -9.67 -6.97
C VAL A 86 -2.59 -9.02 -8.25
N PRO A 87 -3.84 -9.25 -8.68
CA PRO A 87 -4.39 -8.63 -9.87
C PRO A 87 -4.42 -7.10 -9.74
N MET A 88 -4.14 -6.39 -10.82
CA MET A 88 -4.33 -4.95 -10.90
C MET A 88 -5.73 -4.63 -11.40
N SER A 89 -6.51 -3.89 -10.59
CA SER A 89 -7.69 -3.19 -11.10
C SER A 89 -7.27 -2.10 -12.10
N ALA A 90 -8.22 -1.54 -12.84
CA ALA A 90 -7.92 -0.40 -13.73
C ALA A 90 -7.30 0.77 -12.95
N ALA A 91 -7.82 1.06 -11.75
CA ALA A 91 -7.30 2.13 -10.90
C ALA A 91 -5.86 1.85 -10.41
N ALA A 92 -5.56 0.60 -10.00
CA ALA A 92 -4.21 0.20 -9.61
C ALA A 92 -3.24 0.28 -10.81
N TYR A 93 -3.66 -0.21 -11.97
CA TYR A 93 -2.87 -0.14 -13.20
C TYR A 93 -2.46 1.29 -13.54
N GLU A 94 -3.43 2.20 -13.58
CA GLU A 94 -3.18 3.62 -13.87
C GLU A 94 -2.32 4.29 -12.80
N ALA A 95 -2.51 3.95 -11.53
CA ALA A 95 -1.69 4.46 -10.43
C ALA A 95 -0.23 4.02 -10.57
N PHE A 96 0.03 2.75 -10.89
CA PHE A 96 1.39 2.26 -11.15
C PHE A 96 2.02 2.92 -12.39
N GLU A 97 1.25 3.14 -13.46
CA GLU A 97 1.75 3.88 -14.61
C GLU A 97 2.19 5.30 -14.23
N ARG A 98 1.38 6.01 -13.43
CA ARG A 98 1.73 7.36 -12.96
C ARG A 98 2.96 7.35 -12.05
N VAL A 99 3.08 6.36 -11.17
CA VAL A 99 4.26 6.17 -10.31
C VAL A 99 5.52 6.02 -11.15
N LEU A 100 5.50 5.15 -12.18
CA LEU A 100 6.64 4.96 -13.07
C LEU A 100 7.00 6.21 -13.86
N LYS A 101 6.00 6.96 -14.36
CA LYS A 101 6.22 8.21 -15.10
C LYS A 101 6.82 9.33 -14.24
N LYS A 102 6.43 9.37 -12.95
CA LYS A 102 6.90 10.38 -11.99
C LYS A 102 8.19 9.98 -11.29
N ARG A 103 8.66 8.77 -11.53
CA ARG A 103 9.84 8.24 -10.88
C ARG A 103 11.04 9.14 -11.14
N ARG A 104 11.68 9.56 -10.07
CA ARG A 104 12.94 10.29 -10.12
C ARG A 104 14.09 9.29 -10.03
N ASP A 105 15.22 9.64 -10.64
CA ASP A 105 16.46 8.94 -10.38
C ASP A 105 16.83 9.16 -8.92
N GLY A 106 16.60 8.12 -8.12
CA GLY A 106 16.95 8.10 -6.71
C GLY A 106 18.43 7.78 -6.52
N ARG A 107 18.87 7.80 -5.27
CA ARG A 107 20.14 7.18 -4.92
C ARG A 107 20.01 5.70 -5.25
N CYS A 108 20.96 5.21 -6.06
CA CYS A 108 20.99 3.80 -6.44
C CYS A 108 21.41 2.99 -5.22
N ILE A 109 20.43 2.66 -4.35
CA ILE A 109 20.65 1.78 -3.20
C ILE A 109 20.24 0.39 -3.61
N GLU A 110 21.14 -0.54 -3.41
CA GLU A 110 20.90 -1.96 -3.50
C GLU A 110 20.74 -2.52 -2.07
N VAL A 111 19.67 -3.28 -1.85
CA VAL A 111 19.39 -3.96 -0.59
C VAL A 111 19.17 -5.43 -0.90
N ASP A 112 20.07 -6.29 -0.43
CA ASP A 112 20.02 -7.75 -0.61
C ASP A 112 19.74 -8.18 -2.07
N GLY A 113 20.38 -7.51 -3.04
CA GLY A 113 20.24 -7.78 -4.47
C GLY A 113 19.06 -7.06 -5.15
N TYR A 114 18.20 -6.37 -4.42
CA TYR A 114 17.10 -5.57 -4.96
C TYR A 114 17.53 -4.11 -5.10
N LYS A 115 17.14 -3.50 -6.21
CA LYS A 115 17.42 -2.10 -6.53
C LYS A 115 16.21 -1.50 -7.24
N ASP A 116 16.26 -0.20 -7.46
CA ASP A 116 15.20 0.51 -8.21
C ASP A 116 13.83 0.50 -7.51
N PHE A 117 13.81 0.59 -6.20
CA PHE A 117 12.56 0.67 -5.44
C PHE A 117 11.63 1.78 -5.96
N LEU A 118 10.34 1.50 -6.06
CA LEU A 118 9.36 2.42 -6.65
C LEU A 118 9.10 3.66 -5.80
N PHE A 119 9.08 3.49 -4.48
CA PHE A 119 8.63 4.53 -3.55
C PHE A 119 9.81 5.06 -2.73
N LEU A 120 10.22 6.27 -3.07
CA LEU A 120 11.36 6.93 -2.46
C LEU A 120 10.90 8.10 -1.58
N ASN A 121 11.65 8.36 -0.50
CA ASN A 121 11.49 9.55 0.30
C ASN A 121 12.17 10.77 -0.38
N ARG A 122 12.11 11.93 0.27
CA ARG A 122 12.72 13.18 -0.25
C ARG A 122 14.24 13.10 -0.45
N ASP A 123 14.90 12.22 0.30
CA ASP A 123 16.35 12.03 0.25
C ASP A 123 16.78 10.99 -0.81
N GLY A 124 15.81 10.46 -1.57
CA GLY A 124 16.03 9.44 -2.60
C GLY A 124 16.26 8.03 -2.04
N LEU A 125 15.93 7.81 -0.77
CA LEU A 125 15.99 6.50 -0.12
C LEU A 125 14.65 5.80 -0.18
N PRO A 126 14.60 4.46 -0.17
CA PRO A 126 13.34 3.73 -0.11
C PRO A 126 12.50 4.14 1.11
N LYS A 127 11.21 4.37 0.90
CA LYS A 127 10.25 4.54 1.99
C LYS A 127 10.10 3.25 2.79
N THR A 128 9.77 3.38 4.05
CA THR A 128 9.47 2.26 4.96
C THR A 128 8.11 2.49 5.63
N ALA A 129 7.62 1.48 6.35
CA ALA A 129 6.36 1.55 7.08
C ALA A 129 6.24 2.82 7.95
N VAL A 130 7.32 3.23 8.60
CA VAL A 130 7.35 4.43 9.47
C VAL A 130 6.97 5.70 8.72
N ASN A 131 7.39 5.84 7.46
CA ASN A 131 7.04 7.01 6.64
C ASN A 131 5.52 7.08 6.41
N TYR A 132 4.88 5.94 6.17
CA TYR A 132 3.44 5.86 5.93
C TYR A 132 2.63 6.00 7.20
N ASP A 133 3.07 5.42 8.31
CA ASP A 133 2.39 5.60 9.61
C ASP A 133 2.32 7.07 10.00
N ALA A 134 3.43 7.80 9.85
CA ALA A 134 3.47 9.23 10.10
C ALA A 134 2.55 10.01 9.13
N MET A 135 2.58 9.65 7.84
CA MET A 135 1.74 10.28 6.82
C MET A 135 0.25 10.07 7.12
N PHE A 136 -0.19 8.84 7.36
CA PHE A 136 -1.59 8.54 7.63
C PHE A 136 -2.10 9.23 8.90
N LYS A 137 -1.30 9.27 9.95
CA LYS A 137 -1.66 9.98 11.19
C LYS A 137 -1.89 11.48 10.95
N CYS A 138 -1.01 12.12 10.20
CA CYS A 138 -1.13 13.53 9.88
C CYS A 138 -2.27 13.81 8.89
N LEU A 139 -2.47 12.93 7.91
CA LEU A 139 -3.55 12.98 6.93
C LEU A 139 -4.92 12.94 7.62
N ALA A 140 -5.16 11.94 8.47
CA ALA A 140 -6.41 11.81 9.21
C ALA A 140 -6.70 13.05 10.07
N LYS A 141 -5.70 13.54 10.78
CA LYS A 141 -5.83 14.75 11.60
C LYS A 141 -6.21 15.99 10.78
N LYS A 142 -5.64 16.14 9.57
CA LYS A 142 -5.97 17.27 8.68
C LYS A 142 -7.36 17.10 8.07
N TYR A 143 -7.67 15.91 7.57
CA TYR A 143 -8.97 15.57 6.99
C TYR A 143 -10.12 15.83 7.98
N ASN A 144 -10.01 15.31 9.20
CA ASN A 144 -11.04 15.41 10.23
C ASN A 144 -11.34 16.85 10.68
N LYS A 145 -10.46 17.80 10.42
CA LYS A 145 -10.74 19.23 10.65
C LYS A 145 -11.67 19.86 9.61
N CYS A 146 -11.74 19.26 8.42
CA CYS A 146 -12.42 19.83 7.26
C CYS A 146 -13.71 19.08 6.88
N HIS A 147 -13.92 17.87 7.43
CA HIS A 147 -15.02 17.00 7.05
C HIS A 147 -15.93 16.67 8.24
N LYS A 148 -17.24 16.57 7.95
CA LYS A 148 -18.24 16.24 8.97
C LYS A 148 -18.20 14.78 9.41
N GLU A 149 -17.92 13.87 8.45
CA GLU A 149 -17.71 12.46 8.74
C GLU A 149 -16.22 12.20 8.92
N PRO A 150 -15.77 11.99 10.16
CA PRO A 150 -14.34 11.81 10.42
C PRO A 150 -13.86 10.44 9.93
N LEU A 151 -12.60 10.39 9.52
CA LEU A 151 -11.87 9.14 9.38
C LEU A 151 -11.63 8.52 10.76
N PRO A 152 -11.41 7.20 10.84
CA PRO A 152 -11.05 6.54 12.09
C PRO A 152 -9.88 7.25 12.80
N ASP A 153 -9.94 7.35 14.12
CA ASP A 153 -8.93 8.03 14.95
C ASP A 153 -7.51 7.47 14.71
N VAL A 154 -7.43 6.19 14.40
CA VAL A 154 -6.17 5.51 14.09
C VAL A 154 -6.19 5.05 12.63
N MET A 155 -5.69 5.91 11.76
CA MET A 155 -5.42 5.59 10.35
C MET A 155 -4.00 5.03 10.18
N THR A 156 -3.90 3.89 9.53
CA THR A 156 -2.63 3.23 9.23
C THR A 156 -2.71 2.55 7.85
N PRO A 157 -1.59 2.10 7.28
CA PRO A 157 -1.62 1.26 6.08
C PRO A 157 -2.51 0.02 6.21
N HIS A 158 -2.62 -0.53 7.42
CA HIS A 158 -3.53 -1.64 7.70
C HIS A 158 -5.00 -1.28 7.52
N THR A 159 -5.39 -0.02 7.73
CA THR A 159 -6.75 0.45 7.45
C THR A 159 -7.07 0.32 5.97
N MET A 160 -6.13 0.65 5.08
CA MET A 160 -6.29 0.50 3.63
C MET A 160 -6.47 -0.97 3.23
N ARG A 161 -5.61 -1.84 3.76
CA ARG A 161 -5.71 -3.27 3.52
C ARG A 161 -7.01 -3.87 4.06
N HIS A 162 -7.44 -3.45 5.24
CA HIS A 162 -8.69 -3.90 5.84
C HIS A 162 -9.91 -3.45 5.02
N THR A 163 -9.87 -2.22 4.51
CA THR A 163 -10.88 -1.70 3.58
C THR A 163 -10.95 -2.52 2.30
N PHE A 164 -9.81 -2.84 1.69
CA PHE A 164 -9.72 -3.71 0.52
C PHE A 164 -10.35 -5.09 0.80
N CYS A 165 -9.97 -5.75 1.90
CA CYS A 165 -10.48 -7.08 2.25
C CYS A 165 -11.99 -7.07 2.48
N THR A 166 -12.51 -6.05 3.18
CA THR A 166 -13.95 -5.89 3.43
C THR A 166 -14.71 -5.67 2.12
N ARG A 167 -14.18 -4.85 1.23
CA ARG A 167 -14.77 -4.60 -0.09
C ARG A 167 -14.81 -5.88 -0.94
N MET A 168 -13.75 -6.67 -0.94
CA MET A 168 -13.70 -7.94 -1.67
C MET A 168 -14.68 -8.97 -1.08
N ALA A 169 -14.77 -9.07 0.24
CA ALA A 169 -15.74 -9.93 0.91
C ALA A 169 -17.19 -9.53 0.57
N ASN A 170 -17.50 -8.26 0.60
CA ASN A 170 -18.83 -7.73 0.25
C ASN A 170 -19.17 -7.94 -1.24
N ALA A 171 -18.19 -8.01 -2.12
CA ALA A 171 -18.37 -8.33 -3.54
C ALA A 171 -18.56 -9.83 -3.79
N GLY A 172 -18.68 -10.68 -2.75
CA GLY A 172 -18.91 -12.11 -2.85
C GLY A 172 -17.67 -12.95 -3.19
N MET A 173 -16.48 -12.41 -2.96
CA MET A 173 -15.25 -13.19 -3.17
C MET A 173 -15.22 -14.38 -2.21
N ASN A 174 -14.83 -15.55 -2.73
CA ASN A 174 -14.69 -16.76 -1.93
C ASN A 174 -13.73 -16.52 -0.75
N PRO A 175 -14.09 -16.92 0.49
CA PRO A 175 -13.25 -16.73 1.67
C PRO A 175 -11.82 -17.25 1.52
N LYS A 176 -11.62 -18.38 0.84
CA LYS A 176 -10.28 -18.92 0.57
C LYS A 176 -9.48 -18.04 -0.39
N ALA A 177 -10.12 -17.51 -1.43
CA ALA A 177 -9.47 -16.56 -2.35
C ALA A 177 -9.13 -15.25 -1.62
N LEU A 178 -10.03 -14.76 -0.77
CA LEU A 178 -9.79 -13.59 0.07
C LEU A 178 -8.64 -13.82 1.06
N GLN A 179 -8.62 -14.98 1.70
CA GLN A 179 -7.53 -15.39 2.60
C GLN A 179 -6.20 -15.46 1.86
N TYR A 180 -6.16 -16.00 0.65
CA TYR A 180 -4.97 -16.04 -0.20
C TYR A 180 -4.47 -14.63 -0.56
N LEU A 181 -5.36 -13.71 -0.94
CA LEU A 181 -5.01 -12.33 -1.27
C LEU A 181 -4.65 -11.50 -0.04
N SER A 182 -5.35 -11.69 1.06
CA SER A 182 -5.23 -10.86 2.25
C SER A 182 -4.24 -11.40 3.28
N LEU A 183 -3.99 -12.74 3.30
CA LEU A 183 -3.27 -13.43 4.36
C LEU A 183 -3.75 -13.00 5.76
N ILE A 184 -5.02 -12.73 5.89
CA ILE A 184 -5.61 -12.53 7.19
C ILE A 184 -5.68 -13.90 7.83
N HIS A 185 -4.95 -14.09 8.93
CA HIS A 185 -5.29 -15.13 9.88
C HIS A 185 -6.67 -14.78 10.43
N ILE A 186 -7.71 -15.36 9.86
CA ILE A 186 -8.94 -15.54 10.57
C ILE A 186 -8.56 -16.61 11.60
N SER A 187 -8.15 -16.18 12.78
CA SER A 187 -8.14 -17.07 13.93
C SER A 187 -9.58 -17.51 14.08
N GLU A 188 -9.83 -18.77 13.78
CA GLU A 188 -11.10 -19.41 14.13
C GLU A 188 -11.35 -19.24 15.62
N PRO A 189 -12.62 -19.05 16.01
CA PRO A 189 -12.99 -18.88 17.40
C PRO A 189 -12.67 -20.10 18.25
#